data_01519e7652667fd434d15b0914e739ab
#
_entry.id   01519e7652667fd434d15b0914e739ab
#
_cell.length_a   1.000
_cell.length_b   1.000
_cell.length_c   1.000
_cell.angle_alpha   90.00
_cell.angle_beta   90.00
_cell.angle_gamma   90.00
#
_symmetry.space_group_name_H-M   'P 1'
#
loop_
_entity.id
_entity.type
_entity.pdbx_description
1 polymer ?
#
loop_
_entity_poly.entity_id
_entity_poly.type
_entity_poly.pdbx_seq_one_letter_code
_entity_poly.pdbx_strand_id
1 'polypeptide(L)'
;EIDYMAKPNSSPFETELLEAIKISQSRSVQRDDIQWIPSVSNGFTDSRFTRELGVITYGFRGTHPDDNPNLENVHGTNENYGVKSLVSSTKTMLGVIWELCNPVI
;
A
#
# COMPACT_ATOMS: atom_id res chain seq x y z
N GLU A 1 15.76 17.82 23.58
CA GLU A 1 14.38 17.66 23.18
C GLU A 1 14.32 16.67 22.00
N ILE A 2 13.71 15.52 22.26
CA ILE A 2 13.58 14.53 21.20
C ILE A 2 12.25 14.85 20.49
N ASP A 3 12.37 15.35 19.28
CA ASP A 3 11.20 15.59 18.44
C ASP A 3 10.78 14.27 17.78
N TYR A 4 9.93 13.51 18.46
CA TYR A 4 9.35 12.30 17.90
C TYR A 4 8.29 12.58 16.83
N MET A 5 7.89 13.80 16.76
CA MET A 5 6.83 14.24 15.85
C MET A 5 7.48 14.81 14.60
N ALA A 6 7.88 13.94 13.71
CA ALA A 6 8.21 14.40 12.37
C ALA A 6 7.02 15.21 11.84
N LYS A 7 7.31 16.30 11.17
CA LYS A 7 6.25 17.07 10.52
C LYS A 7 5.44 16.13 9.63
N PRO A 8 4.12 16.23 9.62
CA PRO A 8 3.30 15.44 8.71
C PRO A 8 3.83 15.62 7.28
N ASN A 9 4.00 14.53 6.59
CA ASN A 9 4.39 14.55 5.20
C ASN A 9 3.53 13.57 4.40
N SER A 10 3.43 13.81 3.12
CA SER A 10 2.63 12.99 2.23
C SER A 10 3.28 12.91 0.85
N SER A 11 2.93 11.87 0.10
CA SER A 11 3.25 11.77 -1.31
C SER A 11 2.05 12.23 -2.15
N PRO A 12 2.28 12.80 -3.35
CA PRO A 12 1.18 13.19 -4.23
C PRO A 12 0.27 12.01 -4.55
N PHE A 13 -1.02 12.28 -4.69
CA PHE A 13 -2.02 11.24 -4.98
C PHE A 13 -2.13 10.90 -6.49
N GLU A 14 -1.44 11.65 -7.34
CA GLU A 14 -1.42 11.42 -8.79
C GLU A 14 0.01 11.16 -9.24
N THR A 15 0.40 9.88 -9.28
CA THR A 15 1.74 9.44 -9.67
C THR A 15 1.67 8.17 -10.51
N GLU A 16 2.74 7.88 -11.24
CA GLU A 16 2.87 6.62 -11.98
C GLU A 16 2.83 5.41 -11.04
N LEU A 17 3.40 5.54 -9.84
CA LEU A 17 3.37 4.47 -8.84
C LEU A 17 1.92 4.17 -8.43
N LEU A 18 1.12 5.18 -8.14
CA LEU A 18 -0.26 4.97 -7.75
C LEU A 18 -1.08 4.35 -8.90
N GLU A 19 -0.88 4.79 -10.13
CA GLU A 19 -1.56 4.20 -11.29
C GLU A 19 -1.18 2.72 -11.45
N ALA A 20 0.09 2.37 -11.28
CA ALA A 20 0.53 0.98 -11.31
C ALA A 20 -0.12 0.14 -10.21
N ILE A 21 -0.25 0.71 -9.00
CA ILE A 21 -0.92 0.05 -7.87
C ILE A 21 -2.40 -0.18 -8.19
N LYS A 22 -3.09 0.81 -8.73
CA LYS A 22 -4.52 0.71 -9.09
C LYS A 22 -4.76 -0.41 -10.12
N ILE A 23 -3.97 -0.43 -11.18
CA ILE A 23 -4.07 -1.43 -12.23
C ILE A 23 -3.79 -2.82 -11.67
N SER A 24 -2.71 -2.97 -10.91
CA SER A 24 -2.27 -4.26 -10.39
C SER A 24 -3.24 -4.82 -9.35
N GLN A 25 -3.76 -3.97 -8.48
CA GLN A 25 -4.74 -4.39 -7.46
C GLN A 25 -6.05 -4.83 -8.11
N SER A 26 -6.55 -4.09 -9.08
CA SER A 26 -7.76 -4.46 -9.81
C SER A 26 -7.63 -5.83 -10.49
N ARG A 27 -6.49 -6.09 -11.10
CA ARG A 27 -6.20 -7.40 -11.70
C ARG A 27 -6.09 -8.51 -10.65
N SER A 28 -5.43 -8.22 -9.54
CA SER A 28 -5.19 -9.23 -8.48
C SER A 28 -6.47 -9.72 -7.83
N VAL A 29 -7.42 -8.83 -7.59
CA VAL A 29 -8.69 -9.15 -6.95
C VAL A 29 -9.83 -9.30 -7.94
N GLN A 30 -9.57 -9.11 -9.24
CA GLN A 30 -10.54 -9.21 -10.33
C GLN A 30 -11.76 -8.31 -10.13
N ARG A 31 -11.49 -7.06 -9.74
CA ARG A 31 -12.52 -6.02 -9.56
C ARG A 31 -12.07 -4.72 -10.20
N ASP A 32 -12.99 -4.06 -10.88
CA ASP A 32 -12.78 -2.77 -11.53
C ASP A 32 -13.54 -1.61 -10.86
N ASP A 33 -14.27 -1.92 -9.79
CA ASP A 33 -15.10 -0.97 -9.05
C ASP A 33 -14.42 -0.43 -7.77
N ILE A 34 -13.10 -0.57 -7.67
CA ILE A 34 -12.34 -0.11 -6.51
C ILE A 34 -12.26 1.41 -6.51
N GLN A 35 -12.65 2.01 -5.40
CA GLN A 35 -12.49 3.45 -5.18
C GLN A 35 -11.24 3.68 -4.32
N TRP A 36 -10.44 4.65 -4.74
CA TRP A 36 -9.18 4.98 -4.09
C TRP A 36 -9.30 6.31 -3.40
N ILE A 37 -9.09 6.30 -2.10
CA ILE A 37 -9.16 7.51 -1.27
C ILE A 37 -7.87 7.66 -0.46
N PRO A 38 -7.33 8.88 -0.37
CA PRO A 38 -6.21 9.13 0.53
C PRO A 38 -6.65 8.99 1.98
N SER A 39 -5.78 8.48 2.81
CA SER A 39 -6.04 8.38 4.24
C SER A 39 -4.84 8.88 5.04
N VAL A 40 -5.10 9.25 6.28
CA VAL A 40 -4.06 9.65 7.22
C VAL A 40 -3.81 8.49 8.17
N SER A 41 -2.54 8.09 8.29
CA SER A 41 -2.13 7.10 9.27
C SER A 41 -1.79 7.79 10.59
N ASN A 42 -2.32 7.28 11.68
CA ASN A 42 -1.96 7.72 13.03
C ASN A 42 -0.69 7.03 13.54
N GLY A 43 -0.20 6.05 12.82
CA GLY A 43 1.01 5.30 13.17
C GLY A 43 2.24 5.86 12.50
N PHE A 44 3.38 5.34 12.92
CA PHE A 44 4.67 5.67 12.34
C PHE A 44 5.14 4.54 11.43
N THR A 45 5.74 4.92 10.31
CA THR A 45 6.44 4.00 9.42
C THR A 45 7.70 4.68 8.92
N ASP A 46 8.59 3.90 8.33
CA ASP A 46 9.80 4.44 7.69
C ASP A 46 9.48 5.32 6.47
N SER A 47 8.25 5.30 6.01
CA SER A 47 7.77 6.13 4.90
C SER A 47 8.02 7.62 5.12
N ARG A 48 7.97 8.08 6.37
CA ARG A 48 8.23 9.48 6.68
C ARG A 48 9.66 9.90 6.30
N PHE A 49 10.63 9.01 6.49
CA PHE A 49 12.03 9.27 6.15
C PHE A 49 12.27 9.24 4.64
N THR A 50 11.67 8.29 3.96
CA THR A 50 11.79 8.19 2.50
C THR A 50 11.14 9.39 1.80
N ARG A 51 10.00 9.86 2.31
CA ARG A 51 9.34 11.06 1.78
C ARG A 51 10.18 12.33 1.95
N GLU A 52 10.86 12.46 3.09
CA GLU A 52 11.78 13.58 3.33
C GLU A 52 12.92 13.61 2.31
N LEU A 53 13.32 12.46 1.81
CA LEU A 53 14.34 12.33 0.77
C LEU A 53 13.78 12.53 -0.65
N GLY A 54 12.52 12.86 -0.78
CA GLY A 54 11.87 13.08 -2.07
C GLY A 54 11.37 11.80 -2.74
N VAL A 55 11.37 10.67 -2.05
CA VAL A 55 10.87 9.39 -2.57
C VAL A 55 9.36 9.34 -2.42
N ILE A 56 8.65 9.01 -3.50
CA ILE A 56 7.21 8.79 -3.46
C ILE A 56 6.95 7.48 -2.73
N THR A 57 6.23 7.57 -1.62
CA THR A 57 6.00 6.43 -0.73
C THR A 57 4.55 6.41 -0.26
N TYR A 58 3.89 5.29 -0.45
CA TYR A 58 2.52 5.07 0.00
C TYR A 58 2.47 3.94 1.03
N GLY A 59 1.55 4.08 2.01
CA GLY A 59 1.14 2.99 2.87
C GLY A 59 0.06 2.18 2.18
N PHE A 60 0.41 1.03 1.64
CA PHE A 60 -0.51 0.21 0.87
C PHE A 60 -0.31 -1.28 1.18
N ARG A 61 -1.42 -1.98 1.32
CA ARG A 61 -1.46 -3.44 1.41
C ARG A 61 -2.50 -3.95 0.41
N GLY A 62 -2.18 -4.93 -0.37
CA GLY A 62 -3.10 -5.50 -1.35
C GLY A 62 -4.16 -6.42 -0.71
N THR A 63 -4.90 -5.94 0.28
CA THR A 63 -5.91 -6.71 0.98
C THR A 63 -7.00 -7.20 0.04
N HIS A 64 -7.39 -8.46 0.16
CA HIS A 64 -8.46 -9.03 -0.62
C HIS A 64 -9.82 -8.65 -0.02
N PRO A 65 -10.83 -8.32 -0.86
CA PRO A 65 -12.16 -7.93 -0.36
C PRO A 65 -12.86 -8.96 0.53
N ASP A 66 -12.55 -10.25 0.34
CA ASP A 66 -13.14 -11.33 1.13
C ASP A 66 -12.50 -11.50 2.52
N ASP A 67 -11.37 -10.89 2.78
CA ASP A 67 -10.72 -10.95 4.07
C ASP A 67 -11.15 -9.76 4.94
N ASN A 68 -11.30 -10.00 6.23
CA ASN A 68 -11.66 -8.96 7.19
C ASN A 68 -10.41 -8.49 7.96
N PRO A 69 -9.89 -7.29 7.68
CA PRO A 69 -8.69 -6.79 8.35
C PRO A 69 -8.89 -6.59 9.87
N ASN A 70 -10.13 -6.46 10.34
CA ASN A 70 -10.40 -6.32 11.76
C ASN A 70 -10.10 -7.60 12.57
N LEU A 71 -9.97 -8.74 11.90
CA LEU A 71 -9.65 -10.02 12.52
C LEU A 71 -8.15 -10.32 12.62
N GLU A 72 -7.32 -9.42 12.09
CA GLU A 72 -5.86 -9.64 12.03
C GLU A 72 -5.16 -9.48 13.37
N ASN A 73 -5.74 -8.79 14.33
CA ASN A 73 -5.14 -8.51 15.65
C ASN A 73 -3.74 -7.87 15.53
N VAL A 74 -3.63 -6.83 14.72
CA VAL A 74 -2.36 -6.12 14.49
C VAL A 74 -1.78 -5.66 15.83
N HIS A 75 -0.52 -5.98 16.09
CA HIS A 75 0.20 -5.75 17.35
C HIS A 75 -0.40 -6.50 18.56
N GLY A 76 -1.29 -7.43 18.34
CA GLY A 76 -1.94 -8.21 19.40
C GLY A 76 -1.50 -9.67 19.44
N THR A 77 -2.08 -10.41 20.38
CA THR A 77 -1.91 -11.86 20.48
C THR A 77 -2.62 -12.54 19.30
N ASN A 78 -1.99 -13.57 18.74
CA ASN A 78 -2.52 -14.29 17.57
C ASN A 78 -2.72 -13.38 16.35
N GLU A 79 -1.80 -12.45 16.14
CA GLU A 79 -1.77 -11.66 14.92
C GLU A 79 -1.73 -12.60 13.70
N ASN A 80 -2.57 -12.30 12.73
CA ASN A 80 -2.74 -13.16 11.56
C ASN A 80 -2.99 -12.34 10.31
N TYR A 81 -2.94 -12.99 9.17
CA TYR A 81 -3.19 -12.36 7.89
C TYR A 81 -3.97 -13.31 6.98
N GLY A 82 -4.96 -12.80 6.28
CA GLY A 82 -5.80 -13.60 5.40
C GLY A 82 -5.02 -14.20 4.23
N VAL A 83 -5.27 -15.46 3.93
CA VAL A 83 -4.59 -16.16 2.83
C VAL A 83 -4.88 -15.51 1.49
N LYS A 84 -6.12 -15.12 1.24
CA LYS A 84 -6.49 -14.41 0.00
C LYS A 84 -5.77 -13.07 -0.12
N SER A 85 -5.62 -12.34 0.99
CA SER A 85 -4.88 -11.10 1.04
C SER A 85 -3.39 -11.30 0.80
N LEU A 86 -2.80 -12.37 1.33
CA LEU A 86 -1.41 -12.72 1.06
C LEU A 86 -1.18 -12.95 -0.44
N VAL A 87 -2.06 -13.71 -1.06
CA VAL A 87 -1.99 -14.00 -2.50
C VAL A 87 -2.20 -12.72 -3.32
N SER A 88 -3.24 -11.93 -3.00
CA SER A 88 -3.53 -10.70 -3.76
C SER A 88 -2.44 -9.65 -3.58
N SER A 89 -1.89 -9.49 -2.38
CA SER A 89 -0.78 -8.58 -2.12
C SER A 89 0.46 -8.98 -2.93
N THR A 90 0.79 -10.25 -2.97
CA THR A 90 1.92 -10.75 -3.75
C THR A 90 1.73 -10.49 -5.24
N LYS A 91 0.56 -10.79 -5.77
CA LYS A 91 0.24 -10.52 -7.17
C LYS A 91 0.28 -9.02 -7.50
N THR A 92 -0.25 -8.20 -6.61
CA THR A 92 -0.26 -6.75 -6.78
C THR A 92 1.16 -6.20 -6.81
N MET A 93 2.02 -6.61 -5.90
CA MET A 93 3.41 -6.16 -5.87
C MET A 93 4.19 -6.58 -7.11
N LEU A 94 4.00 -7.81 -7.57
CA LEU A 94 4.59 -8.28 -8.83
C LEU A 94 4.08 -7.46 -10.00
N GLY A 95 2.79 -7.17 -10.04
CA GLY A 95 2.18 -6.36 -11.08
C GLY A 95 2.70 -4.92 -11.10
N VAL A 96 2.91 -4.33 -9.92
CA VAL A 96 3.48 -2.97 -9.81
C VAL A 96 4.90 -2.94 -10.37
N ILE A 97 5.72 -3.91 -9.99
CA ILE A 97 7.09 -4.01 -10.51
C ILE A 97 7.06 -4.19 -12.03
N TRP A 98 6.18 -5.02 -12.54
CA TRP A 98 6.03 -5.25 -13.98
C TRP A 98 5.66 -3.96 -14.72
N GLU A 99 4.64 -3.23 -14.22
CA GLU A 99 4.16 -1.99 -14.86
C GLU A 99 5.24 -0.89 -14.89
N LEU A 100 6.03 -0.79 -13.82
CA LEU A 100 7.03 0.27 -13.71
C LEU A 100 8.37 -0.07 -14.35
N CYS A 101 8.75 -1.34 -14.36
CA CYS A 101 10.08 -1.78 -14.77
C CYS A 101 10.10 -2.46 -16.12
N ASN A 102 8.94 -2.82 -16.67
CA ASN A 102 8.88 -3.46 -17.98
C ASN A 102 9.17 -2.43 -19.07
N PRO A 103 10.26 -2.60 -19.85
CA PRO A 103 10.54 -1.65 -20.91
C PRO A 103 9.45 -1.73 -21.98
N VAL A 104 8.93 -0.58 -22.34
CA VAL A 104 8.02 -0.46 -23.48
C VAL A 104 8.89 -0.55 -24.72
N ILE A 105 8.77 -1.65 -25.40
CA ILE A 105 9.44 -1.84 -26.69
C ILE A 105 8.47 -1.44 -27.79
#